data_36d25c094d0fedab1dbbd6527d8cbde3
#
_entry.id   36d25c094d0fedab1dbbd6527d8cbde3
#
_cell.length_a   1.000
_cell.length_b   1.000
_cell.length_c   1.000
_cell.angle_alpha   90.00
_cell.angle_beta   90.00
_cell.angle_gamma   90.00
#
_symmetry.space_group_name_H-M   'P 1'
#
loop_
_entity.id
_entity.type
_entity.pdbx_description
1 polymer ?
#
loop_
_entity_poly.entity_id
_entity_poly.type
_entity_poly.pdbx_seq_one_letter_code
_entity_poly.pdbx_strand_id
1 'polypeptide(L)'
;MSCQRVAGRLFLVAATLGAPLAASAQITPELIRERTEREWTIKAEKMHRHLLPLMRRHGVDLWIILSRENAPDPLVELFGGYGVTGWYGHRNAYLFFDAGAGRTLETTALGTHLSGHLRRFYDTLTLYGEEGLKPHLREYIETRDPGRIAINQSRTISMADGLTAELKAYLLDALGTPYRDRLVSSESLVVDYASTHTVAENAVEREVSVATFAILRRALSNEIITPGRTTLMDVQYWITAEWKRQGFEFNFPASLDLQRAGGVTLDDAADPRIERGDLLHVDFGVRSSGIVADQQKMAYVLRAGETTPPAGLVRAFVYSTRAAAIILEEMQVGRTGAAIKLAAETRTSADGIDTLVYSHVQGYWVHDAGMWAVHDWPERYGDHPRSTLKDGDWVSLEFAVTVPVPEWDDQSVTIMREEDTLVTSDASPEYLSGPQTELWIIR
;
A
#
# COMPACT_ATOMS: atom_id res chain seq x y z
N MET A 1 50.87 23.15 -43.73
CA MET A 1 49.80 24.00 -44.33
C MET A 1 48.45 23.49 -43.85
N SER A 2 47.68 24.42 -43.37
CA SER A 2 46.28 24.38 -42.98
C SER A 2 45.87 23.59 -41.72
N CYS A 3 45.83 24.37 -40.66
CA CYS A 3 45.23 24.05 -39.34
C CYS A 3 43.71 24.34 -39.46
N GLN A 4 42.85 23.36 -39.29
CA GLN A 4 41.42 23.61 -39.10
C GLN A 4 41.04 23.40 -37.63
N ARG A 5 40.65 24.50 -37.00
CA ARG A 5 40.08 24.56 -35.66
C ARG A 5 38.66 24.03 -35.67
N VAL A 6 38.39 23.01 -34.89
CA VAL A 6 37.02 22.57 -34.54
C VAL A 6 36.57 23.35 -33.33
N ALA A 7 35.62 24.23 -33.52
CA ALA A 7 34.94 24.97 -32.46
C ALA A 7 33.85 24.11 -31.84
N GLY A 8 34.06 23.67 -30.59
CA GLY A 8 33.06 23.02 -29.79
C GLY A 8 31.96 24.01 -29.38
N ARG A 9 30.73 23.72 -29.76
CA ARG A 9 29.55 24.43 -29.23
C ARG A 9 29.14 23.77 -27.89
N LEU A 10 29.36 24.51 -26.81
CA LEU A 10 28.72 24.23 -25.54
C LEU A 10 27.20 24.50 -25.69
N PHE A 11 26.39 23.47 -25.56
CA PHE A 11 24.95 23.67 -25.35
C PHE A 11 24.72 23.92 -23.84
N LEU A 12 24.43 25.16 -23.51
CA LEU A 12 23.85 25.49 -22.20
C LEU A 12 22.40 25.00 -22.21
N VAL A 13 22.14 23.94 -21.47
CA VAL A 13 20.76 23.56 -21.10
C VAL A 13 20.34 24.50 -19.97
N ALA A 14 19.58 25.53 -20.32
CA ALA A 14 18.88 26.34 -19.34
C ALA A 14 17.74 25.52 -18.78
N ALA A 15 17.90 25.06 -17.53
CA ALA A 15 16.81 24.49 -16.77
C ALA A 15 15.78 25.58 -16.47
N THR A 16 14.65 25.55 -17.13
CA THR A 16 13.49 26.37 -16.79
C THR A 16 12.84 25.81 -15.52
N LEU A 17 13.35 26.19 -14.36
CA LEU A 17 12.67 26.11 -13.09
C LEU A 17 11.59 27.19 -13.07
N GLY A 18 10.34 26.82 -13.07
CA GLY A 18 9.25 27.76 -12.89
C GLY A 18 7.93 27.39 -13.54
N ALA A 19 7.44 26.13 -13.32
CA ALA A 19 6.01 25.94 -13.41
C ALA A 19 5.41 26.48 -12.09
N PRO A 20 4.43 27.40 -12.12
CA PRO A 20 3.71 27.76 -10.90
C PRO A 20 3.04 26.48 -10.38
N LEU A 21 3.24 26.19 -9.09
CA LEU A 21 2.47 25.18 -8.35
C LEU A 21 1.00 25.45 -8.69
N ALA A 22 0.40 24.52 -9.40
CA ALA A 22 -0.99 24.62 -9.83
C ALA A 22 -1.85 25.00 -8.62
N ALA A 23 -2.69 26.02 -8.79
CA ALA A 23 -3.68 26.41 -7.81
C ALA A 23 -4.41 25.15 -7.36
N SER A 24 -4.37 24.86 -6.07
CA SER A 24 -4.91 23.64 -5.47
C SER A 24 -6.32 23.38 -5.96
N ALA A 25 -6.51 22.32 -6.72
CA ALA A 25 -7.82 21.93 -7.20
C ALA A 25 -8.74 21.70 -5.99
N GLN A 26 -9.80 22.47 -5.88
CA GLN A 26 -10.89 22.19 -4.95
C GLN A 26 -11.58 20.91 -5.41
N ILE A 27 -12.05 20.12 -4.44
CA ILE A 27 -12.90 18.95 -4.73
C ILE A 27 -14.13 19.45 -5.48
N THR A 28 -14.34 18.96 -6.69
CA THR A 28 -15.53 19.24 -7.49
C THR A 28 -16.30 17.95 -7.76
N PRO A 29 -17.62 18.03 -8.06
CA PRO A 29 -18.37 16.85 -8.46
C PRO A 29 -17.77 16.13 -9.67
N GLU A 30 -17.17 16.87 -10.58
CA GLU A 30 -16.50 16.34 -11.78
C GLU A 30 -15.26 15.51 -11.42
N LEU A 31 -14.42 16.00 -10.50
CA LEU A 31 -13.26 15.28 -10.00
C LEU A 31 -13.66 13.98 -9.27
N ILE A 32 -14.70 14.03 -8.45
CA ILE A 32 -15.22 12.83 -7.76
C ILE A 32 -15.74 11.83 -8.79
N ARG A 33 -16.50 12.27 -9.77
CA ARG A 33 -16.98 11.39 -10.85
C ARG A 33 -15.82 10.75 -11.60
N GLU A 34 -14.84 11.53 -12.03
CA GLU A 34 -13.66 11.05 -12.76
C GLU A 34 -12.93 9.96 -11.97
N ARG A 35 -12.64 10.21 -10.69
CA ARG A 35 -11.93 9.23 -9.84
C ARG A 35 -12.75 7.97 -9.62
N THR A 36 -14.05 8.10 -9.34
CA THR A 36 -14.95 6.95 -9.15
C THR A 36 -15.07 6.11 -10.41
N GLU A 37 -15.25 6.74 -11.58
CA GLU A 37 -15.32 6.03 -12.86
C GLU A 37 -13.98 5.35 -13.21
N ARG A 38 -12.87 6.01 -12.92
CA ARG A 38 -11.52 5.45 -13.06
C ARG A 38 -11.34 4.21 -12.17
N GLU A 39 -11.69 4.30 -10.91
CA GLU A 39 -11.61 3.19 -9.96
C GLU A 39 -12.37 1.96 -10.46
N TRP A 40 -13.64 2.12 -10.83
CA TRP A 40 -14.45 1.01 -11.34
C TRP A 40 -13.88 0.41 -12.62
N THR A 41 -13.34 1.25 -13.49
CA THR A 41 -12.72 0.79 -14.75
C THR A 41 -11.47 -0.04 -14.48
N ILE A 42 -10.58 0.46 -13.63
CA ILE A 42 -9.31 -0.22 -13.26
C ILE A 42 -9.61 -1.58 -12.61
N LYS A 43 -10.48 -1.60 -11.59
CA LYS A 43 -10.82 -2.82 -10.86
C LYS A 43 -11.51 -3.86 -11.76
N ALA A 44 -12.45 -3.42 -12.61
CA ALA A 44 -13.11 -4.31 -13.56
C ALA A 44 -12.13 -4.87 -14.61
N GLU A 45 -11.24 -4.04 -15.17
CA GLU A 45 -10.21 -4.47 -16.12
C GLU A 45 -9.29 -5.52 -15.48
N LYS A 46 -8.81 -5.27 -14.25
CA LYS A 46 -7.98 -6.22 -13.51
C LYS A 46 -8.69 -7.56 -13.33
N MET A 47 -9.94 -7.52 -12.87
CA MET A 47 -10.74 -8.73 -12.66
C MET A 47 -10.92 -9.54 -13.95
N HIS A 48 -11.40 -8.91 -15.02
CA HIS A 48 -11.66 -9.61 -16.29
C HIS A 48 -10.40 -10.13 -16.95
N ARG A 49 -9.27 -9.44 -16.77
CA ARG A 49 -8.00 -9.81 -17.43
C ARG A 49 -7.22 -10.87 -16.66
N HIS A 50 -7.20 -10.79 -15.34
CA HIS A 50 -6.25 -11.56 -14.53
C HIS A 50 -6.90 -12.65 -13.68
N LEU A 51 -8.19 -12.55 -13.31
CA LEU A 51 -8.76 -13.48 -12.35
C LEU A 51 -8.84 -14.91 -12.88
N LEU A 52 -9.34 -15.12 -14.10
CA LEU A 52 -9.46 -16.47 -14.66
C LEU A 52 -8.12 -17.20 -14.81
N PRO A 53 -7.05 -16.57 -15.36
CA PRO A 53 -5.72 -17.20 -15.39
C PRO A 53 -5.19 -17.58 -14.00
N LEU A 54 -5.45 -16.77 -12.99
CA LEU A 54 -5.04 -17.04 -11.62
C LEU A 54 -5.87 -18.18 -11.00
N MET A 55 -7.18 -18.19 -11.17
CA MET A 55 -8.03 -19.30 -10.73
C MET A 55 -7.55 -20.64 -11.32
N ARG A 56 -7.23 -20.67 -12.61
CA ARG A 56 -6.69 -21.86 -13.29
C ARG A 56 -5.33 -22.29 -12.74
N ARG A 57 -4.44 -21.33 -12.46
CA ARG A 57 -3.13 -21.60 -11.84
C ARG A 57 -3.27 -22.30 -10.49
N HIS A 58 -4.27 -21.90 -9.70
CA HIS A 58 -4.54 -22.48 -8.38
C HIS A 58 -5.53 -23.64 -8.40
N GLY A 59 -6.00 -24.06 -9.59
CA GLY A 59 -6.96 -25.16 -9.76
C GLY A 59 -8.29 -24.87 -9.08
N VAL A 60 -8.75 -23.62 -9.07
CA VAL A 60 -10.02 -23.18 -8.49
C VAL A 60 -11.08 -23.11 -9.59
N ASP A 61 -12.15 -23.90 -9.46
CA ASP A 61 -13.26 -23.87 -10.41
C ASP A 61 -14.28 -22.78 -10.05
N LEU A 62 -14.54 -22.58 -8.76
CA LEU A 62 -15.46 -21.57 -8.26
C LEU A 62 -14.82 -20.82 -7.08
N TRP A 63 -14.83 -19.50 -7.12
CA TRP A 63 -14.51 -18.67 -5.95
C TRP A 63 -15.77 -17.99 -5.44
N ILE A 64 -16.04 -18.13 -4.14
CA ILE A 64 -17.20 -17.57 -3.47
C ILE A 64 -16.72 -16.52 -2.46
N ILE A 65 -17.14 -15.27 -2.66
CA ILE A 65 -16.97 -14.18 -1.68
C ILE A 65 -18.35 -13.90 -1.08
N LEU A 66 -18.51 -14.16 0.21
CA LEU A 66 -19.72 -13.82 0.95
C LEU A 66 -19.50 -12.58 1.79
N SER A 67 -20.47 -11.69 1.75
CA SER A 67 -20.44 -10.46 2.51
C SER A 67 -21.81 -10.17 3.13
N ARG A 68 -21.84 -9.39 4.20
CA ARG A 68 -23.08 -8.84 4.76
C ARG A 68 -22.88 -7.42 5.23
N GLU A 69 -23.96 -6.70 5.40
CA GLU A 69 -23.96 -5.36 5.98
C GLU A 69 -23.21 -5.33 7.31
N ASN A 70 -22.39 -4.30 7.55
CA ASN A 70 -21.55 -4.08 8.73
C ASN A 70 -20.45 -5.14 8.99
N ALA A 71 -20.31 -6.14 8.13
CA ALA A 71 -19.22 -7.11 8.17
C ALA A 71 -18.84 -7.52 6.74
N PRO A 72 -18.37 -6.57 5.90
CA PRO A 72 -17.94 -6.86 4.55
C PRO A 72 -16.68 -7.72 4.55
N ASP A 73 -16.61 -8.63 3.58
CA ASP A 73 -15.33 -9.28 3.27
C ASP A 73 -14.36 -8.22 2.70
N PRO A 74 -13.09 -8.19 3.11
CA PRO A 74 -12.11 -7.20 2.66
C PRO A 74 -11.98 -7.12 1.13
N LEU A 75 -12.18 -8.24 0.42
CA LEU A 75 -12.02 -8.30 -1.04
C LEU A 75 -13.21 -7.73 -1.81
N VAL A 76 -14.35 -7.52 -1.17
CA VAL A 76 -15.56 -7.01 -1.85
C VAL A 76 -15.29 -5.71 -2.59
N GLU A 77 -14.46 -4.83 -2.01
CA GLU A 77 -14.11 -3.56 -2.63
C GLU A 77 -13.32 -3.74 -3.94
N LEU A 78 -12.51 -4.78 -4.06
CA LEU A 78 -11.75 -5.08 -5.27
C LEU A 78 -12.64 -5.54 -6.43
N PHE A 79 -13.82 -6.03 -6.10
CA PHE A 79 -14.79 -6.57 -7.07
C PHE A 79 -16.05 -5.72 -7.20
N GLY A 80 -15.91 -4.40 -7.01
CA GLY A 80 -16.96 -3.42 -7.26
C GLY A 80 -17.96 -3.24 -6.13
N GLY A 81 -17.84 -3.98 -5.03
CA GLY A 81 -18.62 -3.74 -3.82
C GLY A 81 -18.07 -2.60 -2.99
N TYR A 82 -18.89 -2.07 -2.11
CA TYR A 82 -18.50 -1.12 -1.08
C TYR A 82 -18.78 -1.72 0.30
N GLY A 83 -18.29 -1.10 1.37
CA GLY A 83 -18.46 -1.57 2.74
C GLY A 83 -19.93 -1.79 3.15
N VAL A 84 -20.87 -1.15 2.49
CA VAL A 84 -22.30 -1.42 2.61
C VAL A 84 -22.76 -2.30 1.47
N THR A 85 -22.87 -3.60 1.73
CA THR A 85 -23.34 -4.60 0.78
C THR A 85 -24.67 -5.16 1.23
N GLY A 86 -25.75 -4.61 0.72
CA GLY A 86 -27.11 -4.95 1.16
C GLY A 86 -27.62 -4.01 2.28
N TRP A 87 -28.86 -4.21 2.66
CA TRP A 87 -29.56 -3.42 3.64
C TRP A 87 -30.01 -4.30 4.82
N TYR A 88 -30.00 -3.74 6.02
CA TYR A 88 -30.53 -4.39 7.23
C TYR A 88 -29.93 -5.78 7.53
N GLY A 89 -28.63 -5.93 7.38
CA GLY A 89 -27.94 -7.19 7.63
C GLY A 89 -28.09 -8.25 6.54
N HIS A 90 -28.60 -7.85 5.37
CA HIS A 90 -28.68 -8.72 4.21
C HIS A 90 -27.30 -9.20 3.77
N ARG A 91 -27.28 -10.37 3.12
CA ARG A 91 -26.07 -11.02 2.63
C ARG A 91 -25.98 -10.87 1.12
N ASN A 92 -24.76 -10.72 0.61
CA ASN A 92 -24.46 -10.78 -0.81
C ASN A 92 -23.44 -11.88 -1.08
N ALA A 93 -23.52 -12.49 -2.27
CA ALA A 93 -22.49 -13.40 -2.77
C ALA A 93 -21.97 -12.89 -4.11
N TYR A 94 -20.66 -12.90 -4.23
CA TYR A 94 -19.93 -12.63 -5.47
C TYR A 94 -19.25 -13.91 -5.91
N LEU A 95 -19.59 -14.37 -7.12
CA LEU A 95 -19.28 -15.70 -7.62
C LEU A 95 -18.49 -15.60 -8.92
N PHE A 96 -17.36 -16.27 -8.95
CA PHE A 96 -16.46 -16.33 -10.10
C PHE A 96 -16.27 -17.80 -10.49
N PHE A 97 -16.76 -18.20 -11.67
CA PHE A 97 -16.76 -19.58 -12.09
C PHE A 97 -15.97 -19.77 -13.40
N ASP A 98 -15.02 -20.72 -13.38
CA ASP A 98 -14.34 -21.20 -14.59
C ASP A 98 -15.16 -22.31 -15.25
N ALA A 99 -15.83 -21.99 -16.33
CA ALA A 99 -16.62 -22.96 -17.10
C ALA A 99 -15.75 -23.92 -17.94
N GLY A 100 -14.41 -23.91 -17.75
CA GLY A 100 -13.49 -24.83 -18.43
C GLY A 100 -12.76 -24.24 -19.63
N ALA A 101 -12.01 -25.11 -20.30
CA ALA A 101 -11.13 -24.70 -21.39
C ALA A 101 -11.89 -24.02 -22.53
N GLY A 102 -11.36 -22.91 -23.04
CA GLY A 102 -11.94 -22.12 -24.13
C GLY A 102 -13.16 -21.29 -23.74
N ARG A 103 -13.55 -21.28 -22.46
CA ARG A 103 -14.62 -20.42 -21.93
C ARG A 103 -14.05 -19.22 -21.20
N THR A 104 -14.84 -18.15 -21.15
CA THR A 104 -14.56 -16.96 -20.33
C THR A 104 -14.98 -17.21 -18.88
N LEU A 105 -14.49 -16.35 -17.98
CA LEU A 105 -14.93 -16.32 -16.59
C LEU A 105 -16.43 -15.98 -16.53
N GLU A 106 -17.24 -16.79 -15.85
CA GLU A 106 -18.61 -16.44 -15.52
C GLU A 106 -18.63 -15.68 -14.20
N THR A 107 -19.21 -14.49 -14.19
CA THR A 107 -19.27 -13.61 -13.03
C THR A 107 -20.71 -13.33 -12.62
N THR A 108 -21.06 -13.60 -11.36
CA THR A 108 -22.42 -13.44 -10.84
C THR A 108 -22.42 -12.76 -9.49
N ALA A 109 -23.25 -11.75 -9.31
CA ALA A 109 -23.55 -11.18 -7.99
C ALA A 109 -24.99 -11.51 -7.58
N LEU A 110 -25.15 -12.04 -6.37
CA LEU A 110 -26.45 -12.33 -5.75
C LEU A 110 -26.65 -11.40 -4.56
N GLY A 111 -27.78 -10.72 -4.48
CA GLY A 111 -28.05 -9.78 -3.38
C GLY A 111 -29.49 -9.31 -3.32
N THR A 112 -29.82 -8.51 -2.30
CA THR A 112 -31.15 -7.87 -2.20
C THR A 112 -31.16 -6.48 -2.82
N HIS A 113 -29.98 -5.85 -2.91
CA HIS A 113 -29.77 -4.55 -3.52
C HIS A 113 -28.42 -4.53 -4.22
N LEU A 114 -28.42 -4.48 -5.54
CA LEU A 114 -27.20 -4.49 -6.37
C LEU A 114 -27.14 -3.18 -7.17
N SER A 115 -26.11 -2.38 -6.92
CA SER A 115 -25.90 -1.10 -7.62
C SER A 115 -25.61 -1.29 -9.10
N GLY A 116 -26.06 -0.36 -9.93
CA GLY A 116 -25.94 -0.48 -11.39
C GLY A 116 -24.52 -0.54 -11.93
N HIS A 117 -23.53 0.05 -11.21
CA HIS A 117 -22.11 -0.01 -11.58
C HIS A 117 -21.56 -1.45 -11.55
N LEU A 118 -22.14 -2.37 -10.78
CA LEU A 118 -21.76 -3.78 -10.74
C LEU A 118 -21.89 -4.48 -12.09
N ARG A 119 -22.66 -3.93 -13.05
CA ARG A 119 -22.72 -4.44 -14.43
C ARG A 119 -21.39 -4.33 -15.20
N ARG A 120 -20.41 -3.60 -14.66
CA ARG A 120 -19.04 -3.56 -15.20
C ARG A 120 -18.23 -4.78 -14.79
N PHE A 121 -18.62 -5.43 -13.69
CA PHE A 121 -17.92 -6.55 -13.08
C PHE A 121 -18.62 -7.89 -13.35
N TYR A 122 -19.95 -7.89 -13.39
CA TYR A 122 -20.73 -9.13 -13.38
C TYR A 122 -21.63 -9.24 -14.61
N ASP A 123 -21.56 -10.41 -15.26
CA ASP A 123 -22.43 -10.80 -16.36
C ASP A 123 -23.86 -10.94 -15.89
N THR A 124 -24.04 -11.44 -14.65
CA THR A 124 -25.36 -11.70 -14.05
C THR A 124 -25.49 -11.00 -12.71
N LEU A 125 -26.57 -10.22 -12.57
CA LEU A 125 -27.02 -9.64 -11.31
C LEU A 125 -28.37 -10.25 -10.95
N THR A 126 -28.44 -11.05 -9.87
CA THR A 126 -29.66 -11.70 -9.42
C THR A 126 -30.09 -11.12 -8.06
N LEU A 127 -31.30 -10.62 -8.03
CA LEU A 127 -31.94 -10.17 -6.78
C LEU A 127 -32.74 -11.33 -6.20
N TYR A 128 -32.65 -11.50 -4.89
CA TYR A 128 -33.47 -12.44 -4.15
C TYR A 128 -34.42 -11.71 -3.18
N GLY A 129 -35.56 -12.36 -2.88
CA GLY A 129 -36.59 -11.84 -1.98
C GLY A 129 -36.63 -12.56 -0.62
N GLU A 130 -37.85 -12.87 -0.15
CA GLU A 130 -38.10 -13.50 1.14
C GLU A 130 -37.53 -14.92 1.25
N GLU A 131 -37.32 -15.61 0.13
CA GLU A 131 -36.68 -16.92 0.07
C GLU A 131 -35.23 -16.91 0.54
N GLY A 132 -34.57 -15.74 0.51
CA GLY A 132 -33.21 -15.54 0.94
C GLY A 132 -32.16 -16.03 -0.07
N LEU A 133 -30.89 -15.85 0.27
CA LEU A 133 -29.74 -16.16 -0.60
C LEU A 133 -29.48 -17.67 -0.79
N LYS A 134 -29.78 -18.51 0.23
CA LYS A 134 -29.41 -19.95 0.21
C LYS A 134 -29.95 -20.73 -1.00
N PRO A 135 -31.23 -20.61 -1.40
CA PRO A 135 -31.74 -21.33 -2.57
C PRO A 135 -30.99 -20.97 -3.85
N HIS A 136 -30.75 -19.67 -4.08
CA HIS A 136 -30.03 -19.18 -5.25
C HIS A 136 -28.58 -19.64 -5.29
N LEU A 137 -27.90 -19.63 -4.14
CA LEU A 137 -26.52 -20.10 -4.03
C LEU A 137 -26.43 -21.61 -4.28
N ARG A 138 -27.36 -22.38 -3.74
CA ARG A 138 -27.45 -23.83 -3.94
C ARG A 138 -27.69 -24.15 -5.41
N GLU A 139 -28.70 -23.56 -6.04
CA GLU A 139 -29.02 -23.76 -7.47
C GLU A 139 -27.83 -23.42 -8.36
N TYR A 140 -27.13 -22.31 -8.06
CA TYR A 140 -25.95 -21.88 -8.80
C TYR A 140 -24.84 -22.94 -8.78
N ILE A 141 -24.59 -23.52 -7.61
CA ILE A 141 -23.52 -24.50 -7.40
C ILE A 141 -23.92 -25.87 -7.95
N GLU A 142 -25.15 -26.33 -7.71
CA GLU A 142 -25.64 -27.61 -8.24
C GLU A 142 -25.69 -27.65 -9.77
N THR A 143 -26.03 -26.53 -10.40
CA THR A 143 -26.07 -26.44 -11.88
C THR A 143 -24.68 -26.49 -12.51
N ARG A 144 -23.65 -26.00 -11.80
CA ARG A 144 -22.27 -25.90 -12.32
C ARG A 144 -21.34 -27.02 -11.84
N ASP A 145 -21.73 -27.71 -10.77
CA ASP A 145 -20.99 -28.81 -10.14
C ASP A 145 -19.47 -28.60 -10.01
N PRO A 146 -18.98 -27.47 -9.42
CA PRO A 146 -17.57 -27.17 -9.32
C PRO A 146 -16.84 -28.23 -8.49
N GLY A 147 -15.68 -28.71 -8.97
CA GLY A 147 -14.86 -29.70 -8.29
C GLY A 147 -14.06 -29.11 -7.12
N ARG A 148 -13.68 -27.81 -7.20
CA ARG A 148 -12.87 -27.13 -6.19
C ARG A 148 -13.37 -25.70 -5.97
N ILE A 149 -13.81 -25.42 -4.75
CA ILE A 149 -14.49 -24.19 -4.37
C ILE A 149 -13.62 -23.39 -3.39
N ALA A 150 -13.09 -22.25 -3.83
CA ALA A 150 -12.34 -21.35 -2.97
C ALA A 150 -13.26 -20.48 -2.12
N ILE A 151 -12.89 -20.29 -0.86
CA ILE A 151 -13.55 -19.40 0.11
C ILE A 151 -12.51 -18.58 0.85
N ASN A 152 -12.89 -17.39 1.29
CA ASN A 152 -11.99 -16.47 1.98
C ASN A 152 -11.82 -16.86 3.46
N GLN A 153 -11.03 -17.89 3.67
CA GLN A 153 -10.62 -18.38 4.99
C GLN A 153 -9.13 -18.65 4.99
N SER A 154 -8.39 -17.94 5.82
CA SER A 154 -6.95 -18.06 5.99
C SER A 154 -6.59 -18.02 7.48
N ARG A 155 -5.43 -18.59 7.84
CA ARG A 155 -4.82 -18.45 9.17
C ARG A 155 -3.69 -17.45 9.19
N THR A 156 -3.19 -17.06 8.03
CA THR A 156 -1.91 -16.39 7.88
C THR A 156 -2.00 -15.09 7.09
N ILE A 157 -2.96 -14.98 6.17
CA ILE A 157 -3.19 -13.80 5.32
C ILE A 157 -4.55 -13.20 5.66
N SER A 158 -4.56 -12.11 6.41
CA SER A 158 -5.78 -11.48 6.92
C SER A 158 -6.74 -11.03 5.82
N MET A 159 -6.22 -10.57 4.67
CA MET A 159 -7.05 -10.16 3.53
C MET A 159 -7.81 -11.34 2.90
N ALA A 160 -7.32 -12.57 3.07
CA ALA A 160 -7.96 -13.79 2.60
C ALA A 160 -8.85 -14.45 3.67
N ASP A 161 -9.11 -13.80 4.82
CA ASP A 161 -9.89 -14.33 5.96
C ASP A 161 -11.16 -13.50 6.22
N GLY A 162 -11.85 -13.07 5.18
CA GLY A 162 -13.07 -12.26 5.29
C GLY A 162 -14.34 -13.06 5.60
N LEU A 163 -14.32 -14.39 5.51
CA LEU A 163 -15.48 -15.23 5.77
C LEU A 163 -15.68 -15.42 7.28
N THR A 164 -16.58 -14.64 7.88
CA THR A 164 -16.88 -14.75 9.31
C THR A 164 -17.40 -16.14 9.67
N ALA A 165 -17.27 -16.53 10.94
CA ALA A 165 -17.75 -17.84 11.43
C ALA A 165 -19.25 -18.07 11.14
N GLU A 166 -20.09 -17.03 11.25
CA GLU A 166 -21.50 -17.09 10.93
C GLU A 166 -21.75 -17.27 9.43
N LEU A 167 -21.05 -16.47 8.59
CA LEU A 167 -21.17 -16.61 7.14
C LEU A 167 -20.66 -17.97 6.64
N LYS A 168 -19.63 -18.53 7.30
CA LYS A 168 -19.17 -19.89 7.02
C LYS A 168 -20.23 -20.93 7.34
N ALA A 169 -20.84 -20.85 8.52
CA ALA A 169 -21.94 -21.77 8.89
C ALA A 169 -23.13 -21.64 7.94
N TYR A 170 -23.48 -20.42 7.56
CA TYR A 170 -24.52 -20.11 6.57
C TYR A 170 -24.20 -20.73 5.19
N LEU A 171 -22.94 -20.60 4.73
CA LEU A 171 -22.48 -21.20 3.47
C LEU A 171 -22.55 -22.73 3.51
N LEU A 172 -22.04 -23.33 4.58
CA LEU A 172 -22.09 -24.80 4.75
C LEU A 172 -23.50 -25.35 4.72
N ASP A 173 -24.47 -24.64 5.30
CA ASP A 173 -25.88 -25.01 5.24
C ASP A 173 -26.47 -24.84 3.83
N ALA A 174 -26.06 -23.82 3.09
CA ALA A 174 -26.47 -23.63 1.69
C ALA A 174 -25.94 -24.72 0.75
N LEU A 175 -24.65 -25.12 0.91
CA LEU A 175 -23.97 -26.03 0.00
C LEU A 175 -24.46 -27.46 0.03
N GLY A 176 -24.86 -27.98 1.19
CA GLY A 176 -25.11 -29.41 1.36
C GLY A 176 -23.82 -30.27 1.37
N THR A 177 -23.98 -31.58 1.66
CA THR A 177 -22.85 -32.47 1.94
C THR A 177 -21.86 -32.64 0.77
N PRO A 178 -22.26 -32.79 -0.51
CA PRO A 178 -21.29 -33.08 -1.56
C PRO A 178 -20.28 -31.95 -1.82
N TYR A 179 -20.67 -30.68 -1.57
CA TYR A 179 -19.83 -29.53 -1.88
C TYR A 179 -18.99 -29.05 -0.71
N ARG A 180 -19.33 -29.45 0.53
CA ARG A 180 -18.55 -29.06 1.72
C ARG A 180 -17.11 -29.60 1.69
N ASP A 181 -16.93 -30.79 1.16
CA ASP A 181 -15.63 -31.45 1.05
C ASP A 181 -14.77 -30.91 -0.10
N ARG A 182 -15.35 -30.05 -0.97
CA ARG A 182 -14.67 -29.39 -2.09
C ARG A 182 -14.13 -28.00 -1.74
N LEU A 183 -14.36 -27.53 -0.49
CA LEU A 183 -13.93 -26.21 -0.06
C LEU A 183 -12.42 -26.14 0.16
N VAL A 184 -11.80 -25.09 -0.35
CA VAL A 184 -10.39 -24.77 -0.15
C VAL A 184 -10.22 -23.30 0.23
N SER A 185 -9.10 -22.96 0.85
CA SER A 185 -8.72 -21.55 1.08
C SER A 185 -8.45 -20.83 -0.24
N SER A 186 -8.87 -19.58 -0.34
CA SER A 186 -8.50 -18.67 -1.44
C SER A 186 -7.15 -18.00 -1.27
N GLU A 187 -6.43 -18.26 -0.16
CA GLU A 187 -5.23 -17.53 0.27
C GLU A 187 -4.21 -17.32 -0.86
N SER A 188 -3.73 -18.41 -1.51
CA SER A 188 -2.74 -18.28 -2.58
C SER A 188 -3.28 -17.52 -3.80
N LEU A 189 -4.57 -17.65 -4.10
CA LEU A 189 -5.23 -16.89 -5.17
C LEU A 189 -5.28 -15.41 -4.85
N VAL A 190 -5.58 -15.05 -3.60
CA VAL A 190 -5.63 -13.66 -3.11
C VAL A 190 -4.24 -13.03 -3.17
N VAL A 191 -3.21 -13.73 -2.68
CA VAL A 191 -1.81 -13.26 -2.74
C VAL A 191 -1.36 -13.01 -4.17
N ASP A 192 -1.69 -13.90 -5.10
CA ASP A 192 -1.33 -13.71 -6.51
C ASP A 192 -2.16 -12.60 -7.18
N TYR A 193 -3.43 -12.46 -6.81
CA TYR A 193 -4.29 -11.39 -7.33
C TYR A 193 -3.85 -10.01 -6.82
N ALA A 194 -3.50 -9.88 -5.54
CA ALA A 194 -2.98 -8.66 -4.97
C ALA A 194 -1.68 -8.20 -5.68
N SER A 195 -0.74 -9.13 -5.89
CA SER A 195 0.56 -8.87 -6.54
C SER A 195 0.50 -8.71 -8.08
N THR A 196 -0.68 -8.86 -8.71
CA THR A 196 -0.81 -8.69 -10.16
C THR A 196 -1.36 -7.31 -10.47
N HIS A 197 -0.56 -6.42 -11.04
CA HIS A 197 -0.95 -5.05 -11.32
C HIS A 197 -1.14 -4.78 -12.81
N THR A 198 -2.10 -3.92 -13.13
CA THR A 198 -2.31 -3.40 -14.49
C THR A 198 -1.48 -2.13 -14.71
N VAL A 199 -1.29 -1.74 -15.96
CA VAL A 199 -0.63 -0.45 -16.29
C VAL A 199 -1.39 0.73 -15.68
N ALA A 200 -2.72 0.65 -15.62
CA ALA A 200 -3.55 1.70 -15.04
C ALA A 200 -3.38 1.78 -13.52
N GLU A 201 -3.26 0.64 -12.82
CA GLU A 201 -2.95 0.61 -11.40
C GLU A 201 -1.56 1.20 -11.12
N ASN A 202 -0.53 0.83 -11.90
CA ASN A 202 0.82 1.42 -11.77
C ASN A 202 0.81 2.95 -11.94
N ALA A 203 -0.06 3.49 -12.79
CA ALA A 203 -0.20 4.93 -12.94
C ALA A 203 -0.83 5.60 -11.72
N VAL A 204 -1.82 4.95 -11.07
CA VAL A 204 -2.44 5.44 -9.82
C VAL A 204 -1.45 5.35 -8.67
N GLU A 205 -0.70 4.25 -8.55
CA GLU A 205 0.31 4.08 -7.51
C GLU A 205 1.35 5.20 -7.57
N ARG A 206 1.84 5.52 -8.77
CA ARG A 206 2.75 6.65 -8.97
C ARG A 206 2.09 8.00 -8.60
N GLU A 207 0.81 8.19 -8.93
CA GLU A 207 0.06 9.40 -8.55
C GLU A 207 -0.02 9.58 -7.03
N VAL A 208 -0.41 8.52 -6.29
CA VAL A 208 -0.52 8.59 -4.82
C VAL A 208 0.83 8.76 -4.15
N SER A 209 1.88 8.09 -4.64
CA SER A 209 3.26 8.24 -4.16
C SER A 209 3.76 9.68 -4.31
N VAL A 210 3.60 10.28 -5.50
CA VAL A 210 4.01 11.66 -5.77
C VAL A 210 3.21 12.65 -4.92
N ALA A 211 1.90 12.43 -4.77
CA ALA A 211 1.05 13.29 -3.95
C ALA A 211 1.42 13.22 -2.47
N THR A 212 1.68 12.02 -1.94
CA THR A 212 2.16 11.80 -0.58
C THR A 212 3.45 12.56 -0.32
N PHE A 213 4.46 12.37 -1.18
CA PHE A 213 5.74 13.08 -1.08
C PHE A 213 5.55 14.60 -1.04
N ALA A 214 4.70 15.14 -1.91
CA ALA A 214 4.45 16.58 -1.97
C ALA A 214 3.76 17.12 -0.71
N ILE A 215 2.79 16.37 -0.16
CA ILE A 215 2.12 16.73 1.11
C ILE A 215 3.14 16.72 2.25
N LEU A 216 3.93 15.65 2.38
CA LEU A 216 4.93 15.52 3.45
C LEU A 216 6.02 16.57 3.35
N ARG A 217 6.48 16.93 2.13
CA ARG A 217 7.47 17.99 1.92
C ARG A 217 6.99 19.35 2.41
N ARG A 218 5.70 19.66 2.26
CA ARG A 218 5.08 20.88 2.77
C ARG A 218 4.85 20.79 4.28
N ALA A 219 4.34 19.67 4.78
CA ALA A 219 4.09 19.44 6.19
C ALA A 219 5.35 19.67 7.05
N LEU A 220 6.49 19.11 6.61
CA LEU A 220 7.78 19.27 7.28
C LEU A 220 8.58 20.48 6.75
N SER A 221 7.94 21.65 6.71
CA SER A 221 8.57 22.91 6.27
C SER A 221 8.12 24.12 7.09
N ASN A 222 8.75 25.27 6.87
CA ASN A 222 8.35 26.54 7.50
C ASN A 222 7.00 27.07 6.96
N GLU A 223 6.40 26.45 5.96
CA GLU A 223 5.03 26.75 5.55
C GLU A 223 4.05 26.41 6.69
N ILE A 224 4.32 25.33 7.41
CA ILE A 224 3.41 24.78 8.44
C ILE A 224 4.02 24.90 9.83
N ILE A 225 5.32 24.66 9.98
CA ILE A 225 5.98 24.58 11.27
C ILE A 225 6.62 25.91 11.64
N THR A 226 6.18 26.49 12.75
CA THR A 226 6.82 27.59 13.46
C THR A 226 7.39 27.04 14.77
N PRO A 227 8.73 26.89 14.91
CA PRO A 227 9.35 26.34 16.11
C PRO A 227 8.95 27.09 17.39
N GLY A 228 8.67 26.36 18.47
CA GLY A 228 8.19 26.88 19.75
C GLY A 228 6.69 27.19 19.80
N ARG A 229 5.97 27.01 18.67
CA ARG A 229 4.52 27.29 18.56
C ARG A 229 3.72 26.10 18.06
N THR A 230 4.10 25.55 16.90
CA THR A 230 3.41 24.42 16.25
C THR A 230 3.64 23.14 17.04
N THR A 231 2.58 22.34 17.27
CA THR A 231 2.68 21.01 17.88
C THR A 231 2.71 19.90 16.81
N LEU A 232 3.01 18.66 17.20
CA LEU A 232 2.92 17.50 16.30
C LEU A 232 1.48 17.31 15.80
N MET A 233 0.49 17.48 16.67
CA MET A 233 -0.93 17.36 16.29
C MET A 233 -1.37 18.47 15.33
N ASP A 234 -0.83 19.69 15.43
CA ASP A 234 -1.11 20.75 14.44
C ASP A 234 -0.67 20.32 13.04
N VAL A 235 0.48 19.65 12.92
CA VAL A 235 0.99 19.11 11.64
C VAL A 235 0.10 17.97 11.14
N GLN A 236 -0.29 17.05 12.01
CA GLN A 236 -1.20 15.94 11.66
C GLN A 236 -2.55 16.47 11.14
N TYR A 237 -3.13 17.45 11.83
CA TYR A 237 -4.39 18.06 11.40
C TYR A 237 -4.24 18.79 10.06
N TRP A 238 -3.09 19.45 9.84
CA TRP A 238 -2.82 20.08 8.55
C TRP A 238 -2.74 19.04 7.42
N ILE A 239 -2.00 17.93 7.61
CA ILE A 239 -1.92 16.81 6.65
C ILE A 239 -3.34 16.31 6.35
N THR A 240 -4.15 16.10 7.40
CA THR A 240 -5.55 15.65 7.27
C THR A 240 -6.40 16.62 6.47
N ALA A 241 -6.30 17.91 6.70
CA ALA A 241 -7.02 18.93 5.94
C ALA A 241 -6.55 18.97 4.48
N GLU A 242 -5.24 18.80 4.25
CA GLU A 242 -4.65 18.92 2.92
C GLU A 242 -5.04 17.75 2.00
N TRP A 243 -4.94 16.49 2.46
CA TRP A 243 -5.35 15.36 1.61
C TRP A 243 -6.85 15.38 1.32
N LYS A 244 -7.70 15.77 2.29
CA LYS A 244 -9.14 15.97 2.07
C LYS A 244 -9.41 17.06 1.04
N ARG A 245 -8.69 18.19 1.12
CA ARG A 245 -8.81 19.29 0.17
C ARG A 245 -8.43 18.88 -1.26
N GLN A 246 -7.46 17.96 -1.42
CA GLN A 246 -7.06 17.40 -2.70
C GLN A 246 -7.99 16.27 -3.18
N GLY A 247 -8.98 15.86 -2.37
CA GLY A 247 -9.95 14.82 -2.72
C GLY A 247 -9.39 13.41 -2.72
N PHE A 248 -8.32 13.17 -1.96
CA PHE A 248 -7.87 11.81 -1.71
C PHE A 248 -8.78 11.10 -0.71
N GLU A 249 -8.68 9.78 -0.66
CA GLU A 249 -9.40 8.92 0.27
C GLU A 249 -8.62 8.76 1.57
N PHE A 250 -9.31 8.35 2.63
CA PHE A 250 -8.66 8.00 3.89
C PHE A 250 -7.88 6.69 3.72
N ASN A 251 -6.64 6.69 4.21
CA ASN A 251 -5.80 5.50 4.33
C ASN A 251 -5.57 5.22 5.82
N PHE A 252 -4.63 5.91 6.45
CA PHE A 252 -4.39 5.90 7.89
C PHE A 252 -4.10 7.33 8.39
N PRO A 253 -4.22 7.60 9.70
CA PRO A 253 -3.83 8.89 10.25
C PRO A 253 -2.32 9.08 10.12
N ALA A 254 -1.87 10.28 9.76
CA ALA A 254 -0.43 10.57 9.82
C ALA A 254 0.07 10.35 11.26
N SER A 255 1.18 9.62 11.40
CA SER A 255 1.89 9.42 12.66
C SER A 255 3.12 10.33 12.68
N LEU A 256 3.32 11.04 13.78
CA LEU A 256 4.47 11.94 13.95
C LEU A 256 5.17 11.67 15.27
N ASP A 257 6.48 11.75 15.23
CA ASP A 257 7.31 11.74 16.43
C ASP A 257 8.51 12.68 16.28
N LEU A 258 9.16 12.96 17.38
CA LEU A 258 10.39 13.74 17.41
C LEU A 258 11.41 13.15 18.37
N GLN A 259 12.67 13.33 18.02
CA GLN A 259 13.81 13.05 18.88
C GLN A 259 14.51 14.36 19.22
N ARG A 260 14.87 14.54 20.49
CA ARG A 260 15.51 15.75 21.03
C ARG A 260 16.77 15.38 21.78
N ALA A 261 17.79 16.22 21.72
CA ALA A 261 19.01 16.07 22.52
C ALA A 261 18.67 15.95 24.01
N GLY A 262 19.37 15.05 24.72
CA GLY A 262 19.08 14.71 26.11
C GLY A 262 18.25 13.44 26.31
N GLY A 263 18.14 12.59 25.25
CA GLY A 263 17.49 11.28 25.32
C GLY A 263 15.96 11.33 25.31
N VAL A 264 15.37 12.40 24.75
CA VAL A 264 13.92 12.59 24.71
C VAL A 264 13.39 12.14 23.33
N THR A 265 12.43 11.20 23.36
CA THR A 265 11.59 10.84 22.20
C THR A 265 10.14 11.06 22.60
N LEU A 266 9.40 11.81 21.79
CA LEU A 266 7.99 12.16 22.02
C LEU A 266 7.21 11.94 20.72
N ASP A 267 6.05 11.33 20.85
CA ASP A 267 5.10 11.08 19.78
C ASP A 267 3.93 12.08 19.78
N ASP A 268 3.06 11.96 18.81
CA ASP A 268 1.86 12.79 18.65
C ASP A 268 0.85 12.61 19.81
N ALA A 269 0.85 11.46 20.50
CA ALA A 269 -0.01 11.24 21.67
C ALA A 269 0.36 12.15 22.86
N ALA A 270 1.65 12.54 22.96
CA ALA A 270 2.12 13.51 23.95
C ALA A 270 1.90 14.96 23.49
N ASP A 271 1.59 15.17 22.22
CA ASP A 271 1.38 16.47 21.55
C ASP A 271 2.42 17.53 21.91
N PRO A 272 3.73 17.25 21.81
CA PRO A 272 4.75 18.20 22.17
C PRO A 272 4.81 19.36 21.17
N ARG A 273 5.21 20.54 21.64
CA ARG A 273 5.64 21.59 20.74
C ARG A 273 6.95 21.22 20.08
N ILE A 274 7.00 21.48 18.78
CA ILE A 274 8.20 21.33 17.96
C ILE A 274 9.15 22.48 18.31
N GLU A 275 10.32 22.14 18.83
CA GLU A 275 11.32 23.12 19.28
C GLU A 275 12.53 23.12 18.33
N ARG A 276 13.35 24.19 18.46
CA ARG A 276 14.63 24.24 17.76
C ARG A 276 15.57 23.15 18.24
N GLY A 277 16.15 22.39 17.34
CA GLY A 277 17.03 21.27 17.62
C GLY A 277 16.32 19.93 17.61
N ASP A 278 15.02 19.87 17.32
CA ASP A 278 14.27 18.60 17.17
C ASP A 278 14.56 17.94 15.81
N LEU A 279 14.68 16.62 15.83
CA LEU A 279 14.65 15.76 14.67
C LEU A 279 13.24 15.17 14.55
N LEU A 280 12.53 15.50 13.50
CA LEU A 280 11.15 15.12 13.27
C LEU A 280 11.09 13.91 12.35
N HIS A 281 10.14 13.04 12.61
CA HIS A 281 9.71 11.96 11.75
C HIS A 281 8.22 12.08 11.46
N VAL A 282 7.80 11.68 10.26
CA VAL A 282 6.40 11.54 9.86
C VAL A 282 6.23 10.31 9.02
N ASP A 283 5.16 9.58 9.26
CA ASP A 283 4.70 8.43 8.52
C ASP A 283 3.27 8.68 8.02
N PHE A 284 3.08 8.62 6.70
CA PHE A 284 1.81 8.91 6.08
C PHE A 284 1.76 8.48 4.60
N GLY A 285 0.55 8.12 4.13
CA GLY A 285 0.25 7.92 2.72
C GLY A 285 -1.18 8.27 2.36
N VAL A 286 -1.39 8.83 1.16
CA VAL A 286 -2.74 9.04 0.61
C VAL A 286 -3.25 7.79 -0.09
N ARG A 287 -4.57 7.76 -0.34
CA ARG A 287 -5.27 6.71 -1.10
C ARG A 287 -6.06 7.33 -2.24
N SER A 288 -6.08 6.65 -3.39
CA SER A 288 -6.92 7.00 -4.53
C SER A 288 -7.29 5.75 -5.31
N SER A 289 -8.56 5.63 -5.73
CA SER A 289 -9.07 4.44 -6.44
C SER A 289 -8.79 3.12 -5.67
N GLY A 290 -8.78 3.20 -4.33
CA GLY A 290 -8.45 2.08 -3.46
C GLY A 290 -6.95 1.79 -3.30
N ILE A 291 -6.07 2.37 -4.10
CA ILE A 291 -4.61 2.15 -4.07
C ILE A 291 -3.97 3.13 -3.09
N VAL A 292 -3.02 2.65 -2.28
CA VAL A 292 -2.40 3.41 -1.19
C VAL A 292 -0.92 3.66 -1.45
N ALA A 293 -0.41 4.79 -0.96
CA ALA A 293 1.01 5.04 -0.76
C ALA A 293 1.37 4.90 0.72
N ASP A 294 2.66 4.71 1.01
CA ASP A 294 3.21 4.63 2.36
C ASP A 294 4.62 5.20 2.40
N GLN A 295 4.83 6.29 3.15
CA GLN A 295 6.11 6.99 3.15
C GLN A 295 6.46 7.59 4.50
N GLN A 296 7.71 7.38 4.90
CA GLN A 296 8.29 8.05 6.06
C GLN A 296 9.33 9.08 5.63
N LYS A 297 9.29 10.26 6.26
CA LYS A 297 10.20 11.37 5.97
C LYS A 297 10.73 12.00 7.25
N MET A 298 11.95 12.54 7.17
CA MET A 298 12.67 13.13 8.30
C MET A 298 13.00 14.60 8.04
N ALA A 299 12.90 15.43 9.09
CA ALA A 299 13.30 16.81 9.04
C ALA A 299 14.01 17.24 10.34
N TYR A 300 14.90 18.20 10.24
CA TYR A 300 15.58 18.80 11.41
C TYR A 300 15.22 20.28 11.55
N VAL A 301 14.90 20.68 12.77
CA VAL A 301 14.61 22.06 13.13
C VAL A 301 15.90 22.76 13.57
N LEU A 302 16.44 23.66 12.74
CA LEU A 302 17.70 24.35 13.04
C LEU A 302 17.65 25.11 14.37
N ARG A 303 18.72 25.00 15.16
CA ARG A 303 18.95 25.87 16.33
C ARG A 303 19.25 27.28 15.88
N ALA A 304 19.16 28.23 16.82
CA ALA A 304 19.55 29.62 16.57
C ALA A 304 21.03 29.67 16.15
N GLY A 305 21.29 30.29 15.00
CA GLY A 305 22.65 30.43 14.46
C GLY A 305 23.15 29.25 13.62
N GLU A 306 22.42 28.10 13.58
CA GLU A 306 22.74 27.01 12.68
C GLU A 306 22.28 27.32 11.24
N THR A 307 23.08 26.92 10.28
CA THR A 307 22.75 26.97 8.83
C THR A 307 22.57 25.57 8.24
N THR A 308 23.07 24.53 8.90
CA THR A 308 23.01 23.12 8.54
C THR A 308 22.76 22.30 9.81
N PRO A 309 22.18 21.10 9.69
CA PRO A 309 22.07 20.17 10.80
C PRO A 309 23.45 19.78 11.38
N PRO A 310 23.52 19.31 12.64
CA PRO A 310 24.72 18.71 13.21
C PRO A 310 25.33 17.64 12.30
N ALA A 311 26.65 17.57 12.23
CA ALA A 311 27.36 16.65 11.34
C ALA A 311 27.01 15.17 11.62
N GLY A 312 26.75 14.82 12.89
CA GLY A 312 26.28 13.50 13.30
C GLY A 312 24.95 13.12 12.68
N LEU A 313 23.97 14.05 12.65
CA LEU A 313 22.67 13.83 12.02
C LEU A 313 22.78 13.69 10.50
N VAL A 314 23.62 14.53 9.86
CA VAL A 314 23.89 14.41 8.41
C VAL A 314 24.49 13.04 8.10
N ARG A 315 25.49 12.60 8.91
CA ARG A 315 26.09 11.26 8.75
C ARG A 315 25.07 10.15 8.95
N ALA A 316 24.18 10.25 9.95
CA ALA A 316 23.13 9.26 10.17
C ALA A 316 22.21 9.14 8.94
N PHE A 317 21.85 10.27 8.32
CA PHE A 317 21.06 10.28 7.10
C PHE A 317 21.82 9.68 5.90
N VAL A 318 23.12 9.94 5.76
CA VAL A 318 23.99 9.30 4.74
C VAL A 318 24.03 7.78 4.93
N TYR A 319 24.11 7.31 6.18
CA TYR A 319 24.05 5.88 6.47
C TYR A 319 22.70 5.26 6.07
N SER A 320 21.60 5.96 6.33
CA SER A 320 20.28 5.51 5.88
C SER A 320 20.19 5.43 4.34
N THR A 321 20.82 6.35 3.63
CA THR A 321 20.89 6.30 2.15
C THR A 321 21.70 5.08 1.67
N ARG A 322 22.79 4.75 2.36
CA ARG A 322 23.58 3.53 2.06
C ARG A 322 22.77 2.26 2.37
N ALA A 323 22.05 2.23 3.50
CA ALA A 323 21.18 1.12 3.87
C ALA A 323 20.07 0.91 2.83
N ALA A 324 19.39 1.99 2.38
CA ALA A 324 18.40 1.91 1.32
C ALA A 324 18.94 1.26 0.05
N ALA A 325 20.14 1.65 -0.39
CA ALA A 325 20.76 1.08 -1.59
C ALA A 325 21.03 -0.42 -1.42
N ILE A 326 21.52 -0.86 -0.25
CA ILE A 326 21.74 -2.29 0.05
C ILE A 326 20.43 -3.06 0.06
N ILE A 327 19.38 -2.53 0.70
CA ILE A 327 18.08 -3.20 0.77
C ILE A 327 17.49 -3.37 -0.63
N LEU A 328 17.56 -2.35 -1.48
CA LEU A 328 17.10 -2.41 -2.87
C LEU A 328 17.85 -3.46 -3.69
N GLU A 329 19.17 -3.59 -3.50
CA GLU A 329 19.96 -4.65 -4.16
C GLU A 329 19.53 -6.06 -3.74
N GLU A 330 19.04 -6.21 -2.49
CA GLU A 330 18.56 -7.49 -1.96
C GLU A 330 17.08 -7.77 -2.34
N MET A 331 16.31 -6.77 -2.74
CA MET A 331 14.93 -6.91 -3.23
C MET A 331 14.91 -7.51 -4.64
N GLN A 332 15.13 -8.81 -4.72
CA GLN A 332 15.15 -9.56 -5.97
C GLN A 332 13.91 -10.46 -6.08
N VAL A 333 13.27 -10.48 -7.24
CA VAL A 333 12.14 -11.35 -7.54
C VAL A 333 12.47 -12.81 -7.22
N GLY A 334 11.57 -13.49 -6.53
CA GLY A 334 11.73 -14.88 -6.08
C GLY A 334 12.36 -15.06 -4.71
N ARG A 335 12.94 -14.01 -4.09
CA ARG A 335 13.46 -14.10 -2.72
C ARG A 335 12.35 -13.94 -1.70
N THR A 336 12.44 -14.66 -0.60
CA THR A 336 11.51 -14.53 0.53
C THR A 336 11.82 -13.27 1.35
N GLY A 337 10.80 -12.72 2.03
CA GLY A 337 10.97 -11.54 2.87
C GLY A 337 12.01 -11.73 3.98
N ALA A 338 11.99 -12.87 4.68
CA ALA A 338 12.98 -13.18 5.70
C ALA A 338 14.42 -13.26 5.14
N ALA A 339 14.58 -13.77 3.92
CA ALA A 339 15.89 -13.83 3.27
C ALA A 339 16.39 -12.45 2.85
N ILE A 340 15.50 -11.57 2.36
CA ILE A 340 15.82 -10.18 2.02
C ILE A 340 16.30 -9.45 3.28
N LYS A 341 15.50 -9.49 4.36
CA LYS A 341 15.85 -8.87 5.64
C LYS A 341 17.22 -9.33 6.14
N LEU A 342 17.41 -10.64 6.27
CA LEU A 342 18.66 -11.19 6.79
C LEU A 342 19.88 -10.75 5.98
N ALA A 343 19.78 -10.79 4.65
CA ALA A 343 20.88 -10.42 3.78
C ALA A 343 21.18 -8.91 3.86
N ALA A 344 20.15 -8.07 3.84
CA ALA A 344 20.29 -6.63 3.93
C ALA A 344 20.92 -6.21 5.27
N GLU A 345 20.42 -6.71 6.40
CA GLU A 345 20.96 -6.41 7.73
C GLU A 345 22.38 -6.96 7.92
N THR A 346 22.71 -8.11 7.35
CA THR A 346 24.07 -8.64 7.37
C THR A 346 25.04 -7.73 6.62
N ARG A 347 24.64 -7.24 5.45
CA ARG A 347 25.47 -6.35 4.63
C ARG A 347 25.63 -4.95 5.26
N THR A 348 24.55 -4.38 5.77
CA THR A 348 24.61 -3.06 6.46
C THR A 348 25.46 -3.14 7.72
N SER A 349 25.37 -4.24 8.49
CA SER A 349 26.22 -4.48 9.66
C SER A 349 27.70 -4.60 9.28
N ALA A 350 28.03 -5.22 8.15
CA ALA A 350 29.41 -5.28 7.64
C ALA A 350 29.96 -3.89 7.25
N ASP A 351 29.09 -2.98 6.83
CA ASP A 351 29.42 -1.56 6.59
C ASP A 351 29.39 -0.71 7.89
N GLY A 352 29.19 -1.35 9.05
CA GLY A 352 29.12 -0.67 10.36
C GLY A 352 27.83 0.13 10.59
N ILE A 353 26.75 -0.22 9.90
CA ILE A 353 25.46 0.45 9.99
C ILE A 353 24.47 -0.49 10.71
N ASP A 354 23.97 -0.03 11.88
CA ASP A 354 22.91 -0.70 12.63
C ASP A 354 21.57 -0.43 11.95
N THR A 355 20.99 -1.43 11.30
CA THR A 355 19.80 -1.31 10.47
C THR A 355 18.74 -2.32 10.91
N LEU A 356 17.50 -1.86 11.00
CA LEU A 356 16.30 -2.69 11.14
C LEU A 356 15.48 -2.58 9.86
N VAL A 357 15.33 -3.69 9.12
CA VAL A 357 14.50 -3.76 7.91
C VAL A 357 13.14 -4.34 8.24
N TYR A 358 12.07 -3.68 7.78
CA TYR A 358 10.68 -4.14 7.93
C TYR A 358 9.79 -3.78 6.73
N SER A 359 10.41 -3.67 5.55
CA SER A 359 9.77 -3.42 4.25
C SER A 359 8.71 -4.47 3.90
N HIS A 360 7.66 -4.05 3.22
CA HIS A 360 6.53 -4.91 2.87
C HIS A 360 5.96 -4.55 1.49
N VAL A 361 5.25 -5.49 0.88
CA VAL A 361 4.42 -5.16 -0.29
C VAL A 361 3.23 -4.32 0.15
N GLN A 362 2.82 -3.41 -0.74
CA GLN A 362 1.65 -2.56 -0.59
C GLN A 362 0.78 -2.61 -1.84
N GLY A 363 -0.41 -2.06 -1.78
CA GLY A 363 -1.32 -2.07 -2.92
C GLY A 363 -2.70 -1.51 -2.60
N TYR A 364 -3.67 -2.39 -2.42
CA TYR A 364 -4.99 -2.00 -1.93
C TYR A 364 -5.04 -1.87 -0.40
N TRP A 365 -4.05 -2.41 0.28
CA TRP A 365 -3.79 -2.25 1.71
C TRP A 365 -2.36 -1.78 1.91
N VAL A 366 -2.13 -1.05 2.97
CA VAL A 366 -0.78 -0.60 3.39
C VAL A 366 0.13 -1.82 3.54
N HIS A 367 -0.24 -2.74 4.41
CA HIS A 367 0.43 -4.03 4.58
C HIS A 367 -0.32 -5.07 3.76
N ASP A 368 -0.03 -5.18 2.45
CA ASP A 368 -0.79 -6.02 1.53
C ASP A 368 -0.41 -7.52 1.62
N ALA A 369 -1.23 -8.36 0.99
CA ALA A 369 -1.02 -9.80 0.90
C ALA A 369 0.21 -10.10 0.03
N GLY A 370 1.28 -10.64 0.63
CA GLY A 370 2.50 -10.97 -0.09
C GLY A 370 3.75 -10.95 0.78
N MET A 371 4.86 -10.56 0.20
CA MET A 371 6.18 -10.54 0.84
C MET A 371 6.31 -9.40 1.85
N TRP A 372 6.70 -9.74 3.09
CA TRP A 372 7.19 -8.79 4.09
C TRP A 372 8.61 -9.17 4.52
N ALA A 373 9.53 -8.22 4.43
CA ALA A 373 10.93 -8.38 4.84
C ALA A 373 11.07 -8.19 6.36
N VAL A 374 10.48 -9.13 7.10
CA VAL A 374 10.46 -9.16 8.57
C VAL A 374 11.03 -10.49 9.08
N HIS A 375 11.22 -10.62 10.38
CA HIS A 375 11.64 -11.88 10.98
C HIS A 375 10.63 -13.00 10.71
N ASP A 376 11.11 -14.22 10.47
CA ASP A 376 10.25 -15.41 10.36
C ASP A 376 9.66 -15.77 11.73
N TRP A 377 8.57 -15.06 12.07
CA TRP A 377 7.80 -15.23 13.28
C TRP A 377 6.32 -15.45 12.95
N PRO A 378 5.91 -16.71 12.70
CA PRO A 378 4.58 -17.03 12.16
C PRO A 378 3.40 -16.56 13.01
N GLU A 379 3.56 -16.55 14.35
CA GLU A 379 2.49 -16.09 15.25
C GLU A 379 2.17 -14.60 15.06
N ARG A 380 3.18 -13.80 14.70
CA ARG A 380 3.04 -12.35 14.48
C ARG A 380 2.77 -11.98 13.02
N TYR A 381 3.48 -12.63 12.10
CA TYR A 381 3.52 -12.21 10.70
C TYR A 381 2.93 -13.25 9.73
N GLY A 382 2.33 -14.35 10.23
CA GLY A 382 1.80 -15.41 9.37
C GLY A 382 2.84 -15.96 8.42
N ASP A 383 2.47 -16.10 7.15
CA ASP A 383 3.36 -16.58 6.08
C ASP A 383 4.02 -15.45 5.26
N HIS A 384 3.79 -14.18 5.60
CA HIS A 384 4.37 -13.03 4.90
C HIS A 384 5.91 -13.08 4.80
N PRO A 385 6.67 -13.43 5.87
CA PRO A 385 8.14 -13.54 5.77
C PRO A 385 8.62 -14.64 4.83
N ARG A 386 7.79 -15.67 4.60
CA ARG A 386 8.07 -16.82 3.72
C ARG A 386 7.57 -16.61 2.29
N SER A 387 6.68 -15.64 2.09
CA SER A 387 6.22 -15.24 0.78
C SER A 387 7.36 -14.64 -0.03
N THR A 388 7.36 -14.92 -1.34
CA THR A 388 8.39 -14.40 -2.26
C THR A 388 7.96 -13.09 -2.89
N LEU A 389 8.95 -12.22 -3.09
CA LEU A 389 8.80 -11.01 -3.89
C LEU A 389 8.51 -11.39 -5.35
N LYS A 390 7.51 -10.79 -5.96
CA LYS A 390 7.04 -11.08 -7.32
C LYS A 390 7.40 -9.95 -8.28
N ASP A 391 7.39 -10.30 -9.55
CA ASP A 391 7.56 -9.34 -10.63
C ASP A 391 6.37 -8.39 -10.69
N GLY A 392 6.64 -7.09 -10.63
CA GLY A 392 5.62 -6.04 -10.59
C GLY A 392 5.11 -5.66 -9.20
N ASP A 393 5.64 -6.24 -8.12
CA ASP A 393 5.25 -5.86 -6.76
C ASP A 393 5.58 -4.39 -6.48
N TRP A 394 4.64 -3.70 -5.85
CA TRP A 394 4.90 -2.43 -5.17
C TRP A 394 5.37 -2.73 -3.76
N VAL A 395 6.45 -2.09 -3.38
CA VAL A 395 7.07 -2.33 -2.07
C VAL A 395 7.28 -1.01 -1.37
N SER A 396 6.78 -0.91 -0.15
CA SER A 396 7.24 0.07 0.79
C SER A 396 8.64 -0.34 1.26
N LEU A 397 9.66 0.41 0.79
CA LEU A 397 11.04 0.27 1.22
C LEU A 397 11.18 0.90 2.61
N GLU A 398 10.82 0.14 3.64
CA GLU A 398 10.73 0.60 5.01
C GLU A 398 11.84 0.04 5.89
N PHE A 399 12.55 0.94 6.61
CA PHE A 399 13.66 0.56 7.48
C PHE A 399 14.06 1.69 8.43
N ALA A 400 14.78 1.34 9.48
CA ALA A 400 15.39 2.27 10.43
C ALA A 400 16.89 2.06 10.52
N VAL A 401 17.64 3.16 10.73
CA VAL A 401 19.08 3.13 11.00
C VAL A 401 19.37 3.85 12.32
N THR A 402 20.06 3.18 13.24
CA THR A 402 20.43 3.75 14.54
C THR A 402 21.89 4.16 14.56
N VAL A 403 22.17 5.41 14.90
CA VAL A 403 23.50 6.00 14.88
C VAL A 403 23.75 6.88 16.10
N PRO A 404 24.91 6.77 16.79
CA PRO A 404 25.28 7.73 17.83
C PRO A 404 25.62 9.10 17.21
N VAL A 405 25.13 10.17 17.85
CA VAL A 405 25.33 11.55 17.41
C VAL A 405 26.20 12.27 18.43
N PRO A 406 27.50 12.53 18.15
CA PRO A 406 28.43 13.16 19.09
C PRO A 406 27.98 14.52 19.58
N GLU A 407 27.30 15.32 18.74
CA GLU A 407 26.78 16.64 19.12
C GLU A 407 25.59 16.56 20.08
N TRP A 408 25.09 15.36 20.35
CA TRP A 408 24.04 15.05 21.31
C TRP A 408 24.57 14.12 22.42
N ASP A 409 25.85 14.32 22.84
CA ASP A 409 26.51 13.49 23.85
C ASP A 409 26.48 11.98 23.55
N ASP A 410 26.73 11.61 22.29
CA ASP A 410 26.66 10.25 21.76
C ASP A 410 25.29 9.57 21.92
N GLN A 411 24.22 10.37 22.10
CA GLN A 411 22.85 9.84 22.05
C GLN A 411 22.62 9.07 20.76
N SER A 412 22.07 7.87 20.87
CA SER A 412 21.60 7.10 19.72
C SER A 412 20.37 7.77 19.11
N VAL A 413 20.44 8.06 17.81
CA VAL A 413 19.37 8.63 17.02
C VAL A 413 18.92 7.62 15.97
N THR A 414 17.62 7.49 15.77
CA THR A 414 17.02 6.63 14.76
C THR A 414 16.58 7.47 13.56
N ILE A 415 17.09 7.14 12.37
CA ILE A 415 16.60 7.66 11.09
C ILE A 415 15.67 6.61 10.51
N MET A 416 14.39 6.92 10.45
CA MET A 416 13.33 6.09 9.86
C MET A 416 13.05 6.57 8.44
N ARG A 417 13.00 5.64 7.51
CA ARG A 417 12.80 5.94 6.10
C ARG A 417 11.84 4.97 5.47
N GLU A 418 10.99 5.49 4.62
CA GLU A 418 10.06 4.70 3.83
C GLU A 418 9.79 5.38 2.48
N GLU A 419 9.88 4.58 1.42
CA GLU A 419 9.74 5.05 0.05
C GLU A 419 8.96 4.02 -0.77
N ASP A 420 7.96 4.46 -1.52
CA ASP A 420 7.24 3.61 -2.46
C ASP A 420 8.14 3.22 -3.62
N THR A 421 8.24 1.92 -3.90
CA THR A 421 9.08 1.38 -4.99
C THR A 421 8.31 0.36 -5.83
N LEU A 422 8.69 0.24 -7.10
CA LEU A 422 8.25 -0.81 -8.02
C LEU A 422 9.42 -1.78 -8.25
N VAL A 423 9.18 -3.06 -8.01
CA VAL A 423 10.17 -4.12 -8.23
C VAL A 423 9.81 -4.92 -9.47
N THR A 424 10.76 -5.03 -10.40
CA THR A 424 10.62 -5.84 -11.62
C THR A 424 11.79 -6.79 -11.79
N SER A 425 11.61 -7.86 -12.55
CA SER A 425 12.63 -8.88 -12.79
C SER A 425 13.70 -8.45 -13.79
N ASP A 426 13.45 -7.42 -14.59
CA ASP A 426 14.29 -6.96 -15.70
C ASP A 426 15.08 -5.68 -15.40
N ALA A 427 14.82 -5.04 -14.25
CA ALA A 427 15.47 -3.80 -13.83
C ALA A 427 15.70 -3.74 -12.31
N SER A 428 16.55 -2.82 -11.88
CA SER A 428 16.66 -2.47 -10.46
C SER A 428 15.35 -1.84 -9.99
N PRO A 429 14.97 -2.02 -8.69
CA PRO A 429 13.77 -1.38 -8.14
C PRO A 429 13.76 0.13 -8.39
N GLU A 430 12.59 0.65 -8.78
CA GLU A 430 12.38 2.06 -9.11
C GLU A 430 11.64 2.77 -7.98
N TYR A 431 12.12 3.94 -7.54
CA TYR A 431 11.35 4.83 -6.67
C TYR A 431 10.19 5.48 -7.43
N LEU A 432 8.99 5.41 -6.90
CA LEU A 432 7.79 5.92 -7.59
C LEU A 432 7.63 7.44 -7.49
N SER A 433 8.06 8.04 -6.37
CA SER A 433 8.03 9.50 -6.16
C SER A 433 9.42 10.16 -6.18
N GLY A 434 10.47 9.36 -6.22
CA GLY A 434 11.83 9.77 -5.89
C GLY A 434 12.08 9.76 -4.38
N PRO A 435 13.30 9.35 -3.94
CA PRO A 435 13.62 9.22 -2.53
C PRO A 435 13.90 10.57 -1.87
N GLN A 436 13.73 10.63 -0.55
CA GLN A 436 14.32 11.71 0.22
C GLN A 436 15.86 11.58 0.19
N THR A 437 16.56 12.62 -0.29
CA THR A 437 18.02 12.60 -0.49
C THR A 437 18.80 13.30 0.60
N GLU A 438 18.14 14.06 1.45
CA GLU A 438 18.73 14.81 2.57
C GLU A 438 17.71 15.05 3.68
N LEU A 439 18.18 15.31 4.90
CA LEU A 439 17.29 15.80 5.95
C LEU A 439 16.67 17.14 5.51
N TRP A 440 15.34 17.22 5.58
CA TRP A 440 14.67 18.48 5.31
C TRP A 440 14.94 19.47 6.45
N ILE A 441 14.99 20.75 6.13
CA ILE A 441 15.39 21.80 7.08
C ILE A 441 14.21 22.70 7.38
N ILE A 442 13.96 22.89 8.68
CA ILE A 442 13.00 23.85 9.23
C ILE A 442 13.79 24.93 9.97
N ARG A 443 13.49 26.22 9.71
CA ARG A 443 14.23 27.38 10.22
C ARG A 443 13.49 28.15 11.30
#